data_931df9370620de8a267f7b089f12d0a0
#
_entry.id   931df9370620de8a267f7b089f12d0a0
#
_cell.length_a   1.000
_cell.length_b   1.000
_cell.length_c   1.000
_cell.angle_alpha   90.00
_cell.angle_beta   90.00
_cell.angle_gamma   90.00
#
_symmetry.space_group_name_H-M   'P 1'
#
loop_
_entity.id
_entity.type
_entity.pdbx_description
1 polymer ?
#
loop_
_entity_poly.entity_id
_entity_poly.type
_entity_poly.pdbx_seq_one_letter_code
_entity_poly.pdbx_strand_id
1 'polypeptide(L)'
;MTGAVLVTRSPADCAELEALLRPAGLAVRPYPVLRLEEADDPAGWRAIRRLLVDPPGQPWLVVASPRAPERLVREARSRGADSLLDWPLAAVGAATAAAAARAGLRPALVGHGSGLGLARQLTERLAPGDPVVLACGADRRLELPEALAAAGHQVHPLIVYAMRPTPATDLPPLGSGLAAVVLTSPRAIPLYLEAVGGRPLPLQHWALGPTTRAAAAALGIDCRAPASPTVQSLAEELCRT
;
A
#
# COMPACT_ATOMS: atom_id res chain seq x y z
N MET A 1 20.77 -19.51 -9.82
CA MET A 1 19.95 -18.95 -10.93
C MET A 1 20.65 -17.75 -11.50
N THR A 2 20.72 -17.58 -12.81
CA THR A 2 21.27 -16.37 -13.47
C THR A 2 20.18 -15.75 -14.32
N GLY A 3 20.04 -14.42 -14.29
CA GLY A 3 19.02 -13.72 -15.08
C GLY A 3 18.30 -12.63 -14.29
N ALA A 4 17.16 -12.21 -14.81
CA ALA A 4 16.35 -11.18 -14.21
C ALA A 4 15.08 -11.75 -13.57
N VAL A 5 14.71 -11.22 -12.42
CA VAL A 5 13.44 -11.51 -11.72
C VAL A 5 12.43 -10.46 -12.11
N LEU A 6 11.35 -10.86 -12.80
CA LEU A 6 10.22 -9.98 -13.13
C LEU A 6 9.38 -9.75 -11.88
N VAL A 7 9.14 -8.50 -11.51
CA VAL A 7 8.40 -8.15 -10.28
C VAL A 7 7.20 -7.27 -10.61
N THR A 8 5.99 -7.69 -10.24
CA THR A 8 4.74 -6.98 -10.54
C THR A 8 4.54 -5.73 -9.67
N ARG A 9 5.60 -4.88 -9.57
CA ARG A 9 5.63 -3.63 -8.79
C ARG A 9 6.30 -2.51 -9.58
N SER A 10 6.12 -1.28 -9.08
CA SER A 10 6.83 -0.11 -9.58
C SER A 10 8.34 -0.20 -9.30
N PRO A 11 9.20 0.49 -10.07
CA PRO A 11 10.64 0.55 -9.80
C PRO A 11 10.96 0.96 -8.37
N ALA A 12 10.27 1.98 -7.84
CA ALA A 12 10.48 2.45 -6.47
C ALA A 12 10.15 1.39 -5.41
N ASP A 13 9.12 0.56 -5.64
CA ASP A 13 8.75 -0.52 -4.73
C ASP A 13 9.67 -1.78 -4.88
N CYS A 14 10.54 -1.81 -5.89
CA CYS A 14 11.48 -2.91 -6.15
C CYS A 14 12.88 -2.67 -5.55
N ALA A 15 13.20 -1.45 -5.12
CA ALA A 15 14.56 -1.05 -4.73
C ALA A 15 15.16 -1.92 -3.60
N GLU A 16 14.38 -2.30 -2.60
CA GLU A 16 14.82 -3.18 -1.51
C GLU A 16 15.17 -4.57 -2.04
N LEU A 17 14.31 -5.17 -2.85
CA LEU A 17 14.55 -6.49 -3.44
C LEU A 17 15.77 -6.47 -4.37
N GLU A 18 15.91 -5.42 -5.16
CA GLU A 18 17.07 -5.24 -6.04
C GLU A 18 18.38 -5.19 -5.25
N ALA A 19 18.41 -4.44 -4.15
CA ALA A 19 19.59 -4.36 -3.29
C ALA A 19 19.97 -5.73 -2.71
N LEU A 20 18.98 -6.55 -2.34
CA LEU A 20 19.19 -7.89 -1.77
C LEU A 20 19.61 -8.94 -2.82
N LEU A 21 19.13 -8.83 -4.05
CA LEU A 21 19.45 -9.80 -5.12
C LEU A 21 20.74 -9.50 -5.88
N ARG A 22 21.17 -8.24 -5.89
CA ARG A 22 22.37 -7.79 -6.60
C ARG A 22 23.65 -8.59 -6.24
N PRO A 23 23.93 -8.89 -4.94
CA PRO A 23 25.11 -9.68 -4.58
C PRO A 23 25.11 -11.10 -5.16
N ALA A 24 23.93 -11.67 -5.44
CA ALA A 24 23.78 -12.99 -6.07
C ALA A 24 23.81 -12.93 -7.60
N GLY A 25 24.05 -11.77 -8.20
CA GLY A 25 24.07 -11.59 -9.67
C GLY A 25 22.69 -11.62 -10.32
N LEU A 26 21.62 -11.50 -9.54
CA LEU A 26 20.24 -11.43 -10.03
C LEU A 26 19.83 -9.97 -10.23
N ALA A 27 19.33 -9.66 -11.43
CA ALA A 27 18.71 -8.36 -11.71
C ALA A 27 17.22 -8.38 -11.37
N VAL A 28 16.68 -7.23 -10.97
CA VAL A 28 15.22 -7.03 -10.84
C VAL A 28 14.72 -6.28 -12.06
N ARG A 29 13.64 -6.80 -12.63
CA ARG A 29 12.91 -6.13 -13.71
C ARG A 29 11.51 -5.75 -13.24
N PRO A 30 11.27 -4.47 -12.92
CA PRO A 30 9.95 -3.99 -12.55
C PRO A 30 8.95 -4.16 -13.69
N TYR A 31 7.78 -4.70 -13.39
CA TYR A 31 6.66 -4.87 -14.32
C TYR A 31 5.37 -4.41 -13.65
N PRO A 32 5.14 -3.09 -13.55
CA PRO A 32 4.12 -2.49 -12.71
C PRO A 32 2.73 -2.63 -13.33
N VAL A 33 2.11 -3.79 -13.23
CA VAL A 33 0.73 -4.02 -13.71
C VAL A 33 -0.33 -3.18 -13.00
N LEU A 34 0.03 -2.58 -11.86
CA LEU A 34 -0.76 -1.58 -11.15
C LEU A 34 0.08 -0.31 -11.03
N ARG A 35 -0.51 0.82 -11.37
CA ARG A 35 0.07 2.14 -11.15
C ARG A 35 -0.69 2.93 -10.10
N LEU A 36 0.03 3.78 -9.41
CA LEU A 36 -0.53 4.68 -8.46
C LEU A 36 -0.99 5.95 -9.20
N GLU A 37 -2.26 6.31 -9.02
CA GLU A 37 -2.84 7.54 -9.54
C GLU A 37 -3.34 8.42 -8.40
N GLU A 38 -3.39 9.71 -8.66
CA GLU A 38 -4.07 10.65 -7.79
C GLU A 38 -5.57 10.35 -7.80
N ALA A 39 -6.22 10.51 -6.67
CA ALA A 39 -7.66 10.37 -6.57
C ALA A 39 -8.25 11.73 -6.18
N ASP A 40 -9.26 12.15 -6.90
CA ASP A 40 -10.10 13.29 -6.47
C ASP A 40 -11.28 12.74 -5.67
N ASP A 41 -11.44 13.26 -4.44
CA ASP A 41 -12.53 12.91 -3.53
C ASP A 41 -13.27 14.18 -3.06
N PRO A 42 -14.08 14.79 -3.92
CA PRO A 42 -14.80 16.01 -3.57
C PRO A 42 -15.76 15.82 -2.39
N ALA A 43 -16.30 14.61 -2.20
CA ALA A 43 -17.19 14.30 -1.09
C ALA A 43 -16.45 14.24 0.25
N GLY A 44 -15.31 13.53 0.27
CA GLY A 44 -14.41 13.49 1.43
C GLY A 44 -13.94 14.89 1.80
N TRP A 45 -13.48 15.68 0.84
CA TRP A 45 -13.04 17.06 1.11
C TRP A 45 -14.17 17.98 1.61
N ARG A 46 -15.41 17.80 1.17
CA ARG A 46 -16.56 18.54 1.73
C ARG A 46 -16.81 18.17 3.20
N ALA A 47 -16.67 16.90 3.55
CA ALA A 47 -16.80 16.46 4.94
C ALA A 47 -15.68 17.05 5.81
N ILE A 48 -14.42 17.00 5.33
CA ILE A 48 -13.27 17.57 6.03
C ILE A 48 -13.43 19.08 6.27
N ARG A 49 -13.90 19.85 5.26
CA ARG A 49 -14.13 21.29 5.43
C ARG A 49 -15.13 21.60 6.54
N ARG A 50 -16.15 20.77 6.75
CA ARG A 50 -17.08 20.95 7.87
C ARG A 50 -16.38 20.73 9.21
N LEU A 51 -15.58 19.67 9.30
CA LEU A 51 -14.80 19.37 10.51
C LEU A 51 -13.72 20.45 10.81
N LEU A 52 -13.20 21.14 9.81
CA LEU A 52 -12.23 22.22 10.00
C LEU A 52 -12.91 23.49 10.59
N VAL A 53 -14.21 23.67 10.35
CA VAL A 53 -14.96 24.83 10.84
C VAL A 53 -15.53 24.57 12.23
N ASP A 54 -16.14 23.40 12.44
CA ASP A 54 -16.85 23.06 13.67
C ASP A 54 -16.73 21.54 13.94
N PRO A 55 -15.62 21.07 14.49
CA PRO A 55 -15.48 19.67 14.84
C PRO A 55 -16.29 19.32 16.10
N PRO A 56 -16.99 18.17 16.13
CA PRO A 56 -17.79 17.75 17.30
C PRO A 56 -16.94 17.32 18.50
N GLY A 57 -15.62 17.42 18.43
CA GLY A 57 -14.64 17.05 19.45
C GLY A 57 -13.23 17.28 19.00
N GLN A 58 -12.27 16.53 19.50
CA GLN A 58 -10.86 16.60 19.07
C GLN A 58 -10.65 15.69 17.86
N PRO A 59 -10.51 16.23 16.63
CA PRO A 59 -10.33 15.39 15.46
C PRO A 59 -8.93 14.74 15.44
N TRP A 60 -8.88 13.53 14.92
CA TRP A 60 -7.63 12.82 14.65
C TRP A 60 -7.46 12.53 13.16
N LEU A 61 -6.23 12.69 12.70
CA LEU A 61 -5.82 12.28 11.37
C LEU A 61 -5.17 10.90 11.42
N VAL A 62 -5.55 10.00 10.51
CA VAL A 62 -5.02 8.64 10.45
C VAL A 62 -4.49 8.34 9.06
N VAL A 63 -3.29 7.78 9.01
CA VAL A 63 -2.67 7.28 7.78
C VAL A 63 -2.38 5.77 7.92
N ALA A 64 -2.99 4.98 7.03
CA ALA A 64 -2.87 3.52 7.04
C ALA A 64 -1.93 2.97 5.96
N SER A 65 -1.24 3.85 5.21
CA SER A 65 -0.33 3.46 4.14
C SER A 65 0.79 4.47 3.96
N PRO A 66 2.04 4.05 3.66
CA PRO A 66 3.14 4.96 3.34
C PRO A 66 2.88 5.84 2.10
N ARG A 67 1.90 5.45 1.26
CA ARG A 67 1.53 6.20 0.06
C ARG A 67 0.64 7.41 0.32
N ALA A 68 -0.01 7.50 1.48
CA ALA A 68 -0.98 8.54 1.79
C ALA A 68 -0.38 9.89 2.21
N PRO A 69 0.67 9.96 3.07
CA PRO A 69 1.08 11.21 3.70
C PRO A 69 1.44 12.33 2.73
N GLU A 70 2.30 12.07 1.76
CA GLU A 70 2.75 13.07 0.79
C GLU A 70 1.58 13.64 -0.03
N ARG A 71 0.65 12.77 -0.45
CA ARG A 71 -0.54 13.15 -1.22
C ARG A 71 -1.51 13.95 -0.39
N LEU A 72 -1.72 13.52 0.85
CA LEU A 72 -2.55 14.26 1.80
C LEU A 72 -2.04 15.69 1.99
N VAL A 73 -0.74 15.86 2.25
CA VAL A 73 -0.13 17.19 2.44
C VAL A 73 -0.30 18.06 1.19
N ARG A 74 -0.02 17.50 0.01
CA ARG A 74 -0.19 18.21 -1.25
C ARG A 74 -1.64 18.64 -1.48
N GLU A 75 -2.59 17.73 -1.32
CA GLU A 75 -4.01 17.99 -1.49
C GLU A 75 -4.56 19.00 -0.45
N ALA A 76 -4.16 18.87 0.81
CA ALA A 76 -4.58 19.79 1.85
C ALA A 76 -4.12 21.22 1.53
N ARG A 77 -2.85 21.38 1.14
CA ARG A 77 -2.29 22.70 0.75
C ARG A 77 -2.96 23.27 -0.48
N SER A 78 -3.15 22.47 -1.53
CA SER A 78 -3.77 22.96 -2.77
C SER A 78 -5.23 23.41 -2.57
N ARG A 79 -5.87 22.94 -1.51
CA ARG A 79 -7.28 23.23 -1.16
C ARG A 79 -7.43 24.27 -0.03
N GLY A 80 -6.32 24.80 0.49
CA GLY A 80 -6.33 25.72 1.64
C GLY A 80 -6.85 25.08 2.93
N ALA A 81 -6.58 23.81 3.12
CA ALA A 81 -6.99 22.99 4.26
C ALA A 81 -5.77 22.62 5.15
N ASP A 82 -4.79 23.50 5.24
CA ASP A 82 -3.52 23.27 5.95
C ASP A 82 -3.72 22.94 7.42
N SER A 83 -4.73 23.52 8.07
CA SER A 83 -5.07 23.27 9.47
C SER A 83 -5.44 21.79 9.77
N LEU A 84 -5.81 21.00 8.75
CA LEU A 84 -5.95 19.54 8.87
C LEU A 84 -4.63 18.89 9.28
N LEU A 85 -3.50 19.41 8.83
CA LEU A 85 -2.17 18.84 9.04
C LEU A 85 -1.64 19.06 10.46
N ASP A 86 -2.28 19.94 11.22
CA ASP A 86 -1.96 20.23 12.63
C ASP A 86 -2.67 19.29 13.61
N TRP A 87 -3.62 18.49 13.12
CA TRP A 87 -4.33 17.54 13.96
C TRP A 87 -3.43 16.40 14.44
N PRO A 88 -3.70 15.83 15.63
CA PRO A 88 -2.99 14.63 16.09
C PRO A 88 -3.02 13.54 15.03
N LEU A 89 -1.84 13.05 14.63
CA LEU A 89 -1.67 12.06 13.58
C LEU A 89 -1.38 10.69 14.15
N ALA A 90 -2.12 9.68 13.69
CA ALA A 90 -1.82 8.27 13.93
C ALA A 90 -1.37 7.58 12.64
N ALA A 91 -0.26 6.86 12.71
CA ALA A 91 0.27 6.04 11.62
C ALA A 91 0.15 4.55 11.95
N VAL A 92 -0.25 3.71 10.99
CA VAL A 92 -0.48 2.27 11.22
C VAL A 92 0.78 1.51 11.64
N GLY A 93 1.96 2.00 11.28
CA GLY A 93 3.24 1.38 11.62
C GLY A 93 4.44 2.21 11.20
N ALA A 94 5.64 1.72 11.51
CA ALA A 94 6.91 2.43 11.34
C ALA A 94 7.16 2.97 9.92
N ALA A 95 6.90 2.16 8.88
CA ALA A 95 7.08 2.60 7.49
C ALA A 95 6.15 3.76 7.11
N THR A 96 4.91 3.74 7.61
CA THR A 96 3.94 4.83 7.39
C THR A 96 4.33 6.08 8.20
N ALA A 97 4.80 5.92 9.43
CA ALA A 97 5.30 7.01 10.25
C ALA A 97 6.53 7.69 9.61
N ALA A 98 7.47 6.91 9.07
CA ALA A 98 8.61 7.44 8.34
C ALA A 98 8.19 8.22 7.07
N ALA A 99 7.18 7.72 6.35
CA ALA A 99 6.63 8.45 5.20
C ALA A 99 5.93 9.75 5.61
N ALA A 100 5.20 9.74 6.73
CA ALA A 100 4.59 10.94 7.30
C ALA A 100 5.66 11.99 7.68
N ALA A 101 6.72 11.55 8.35
CA ALA A 101 7.83 12.44 8.72
C ALA A 101 8.51 13.08 7.49
N ARG A 102 8.73 12.31 6.42
CA ARG A 102 9.26 12.87 5.15
C ARG A 102 8.31 13.89 4.52
N ALA A 103 7.02 13.74 4.70
CA ALA A 103 6.01 14.70 4.25
C ALA A 103 5.85 15.92 5.18
N GLY A 104 6.62 16.02 6.24
CA GLY A 104 6.56 17.11 7.22
C GLY A 104 5.53 16.93 8.33
N LEU A 105 4.91 15.75 8.42
CA LEU A 105 3.94 15.42 9.47
C LEU A 105 4.63 14.76 10.67
N ARG A 106 4.06 14.96 11.87
CA ARG A 106 4.60 14.37 13.12
C ARG A 106 3.56 13.43 13.73
N PRO A 107 3.73 12.09 13.60
CA PRO A 107 2.82 11.15 14.23
C PRO A 107 2.87 11.25 15.76
N ALA A 108 1.70 11.48 16.37
CA ALA A 108 1.51 11.41 17.81
C ALA A 108 1.31 9.95 18.29
N LEU A 109 0.93 9.06 17.37
CA LEU A 109 0.75 7.63 17.63
C LEU A 109 1.30 6.81 16.47
N VAL A 110 2.10 5.80 16.78
CA VAL A 110 2.60 4.83 15.79
C VAL A 110 2.18 3.43 16.22
N GLY A 111 1.34 2.79 15.42
CA GLY A 111 0.92 1.41 15.64
C GLY A 111 1.99 0.39 15.23
N HIS A 112 1.67 -0.88 15.46
CA HIS A 112 2.58 -2.02 15.19
C HIS A 112 2.33 -2.70 13.84
N GLY A 113 1.82 -1.98 12.83
CA GLY A 113 1.59 -2.49 11.46
C GLY A 113 0.25 -3.17 11.21
N SER A 114 -0.63 -3.22 12.19
CA SER A 114 -1.99 -3.79 12.09
C SER A 114 -3.06 -2.71 12.19
N GLY A 115 -4.04 -2.72 11.28
CA GLY A 115 -5.20 -1.81 11.32
C GLY A 115 -6.02 -1.99 12.60
N LEU A 116 -6.31 -3.24 12.99
CA LEU A 116 -7.03 -3.55 14.23
C LEU A 116 -6.24 -3.12 15.47
N GLY A 117 -4.91 -3.32 15.46
CA GLY A 117 -4.05 -2.87 16.55
C GLY A 117 -4.08 -1.36 16.72
N LEU A 118 -4.02 -0.61 15.61
CA LEU A 118 -4.13 0.85 15.64
C LEU A 118 -5.52 1.31 16.10
N ALA A 119 -6.59 0.65 15.65
CA ALA A 119 -7.95 0.97 16.09
C ALA A 119 -8.09 0.89 17.63
N ARG A 120 -7.58 -0.18 18.25
CA ARG A 120 -7.60 -0.34 19.71
C ARG A 120 -6.84 0.78 20.42
N GLN A 121 -5.63 1.09 19.95
CA GLN A 121 -4.81 2.16 20.53
C GLN A 121 -5.44 3.55 20.37
N LEU A 122 -6.15 3.79 19.27
CA LEU A 122 -6.89 5.04 19.05
C LEU A 122 -8.11 5.13 19.96
N THR A 123 -8.89 4.06 20.10
CA THR A 123 -10.08 4.03 20.99
C THR A 123 -9.74 4.36 22.43
N GLU A 124 -8.51 4.03 22.90
CA GLU A 124 -8.03 4.39 24.23
C GLU A 124 -7.71 5.89 24.38
N ARG A 125 -7.58 6.64 23.28
CA ARG A 125 -7.20 8.06 23.25
C ARG A 125 -8.31 8.99 22.81
N LEU A 126 -9.24 8.47 22.03
CA LEU A 126 -10.38 9.22 21.52
C LEU A 126 -11.45 9.36 22.59
N ALA A 127 -11.97 10.57 22.76
CA ALA A 127 -13.20 10.76 23.53
C ALA A 127 -14.43 10.35 22.69
N PRO A 128 -15.55 10.00 23.31
CA PRO A 128 -16.79 9.76 22.59
C PRO A 128 -17.18 10.95 21.69
N GLY A 129 -17.39 10.69 20.39
CA GLY A 129 -17.73 11.73 19.42
C GLY A 129 -16.54 12.35 18.70
N ASP A 130 -15.32 12.08 19.09
CA ASP A 130 -14.12 12.56 18.36
C ASP A 130 -14.12 12.00 16.92
N PRO A 131 -14.06 12.86 15.90
CA PRO A 131 -14.03 12.42 14.52
C PRO A 131 -12.64 11.93 14.10
N VAL A 132 -12.62 10.89 13.30
CA VAL A 132 -11.39 10.33 12.74
C VAL A 132 -11.38 10.54 11.22
N VAL A 133 -10.42 11.28 10.70
CA VAL A 133 -10.17 11.41 9.27
C VAL A 133 -9.14 10.38 8.85
N LEU A 134 -9.55 9.41 8.03
CA LEU A 134 -8.69 8.37 7.50
C LEU A 134 -8.23 8.71 6.08
N ALA A 135 -7.01 9.25 5.93
CA ALA A 135 -6.40 9.44 4.61
C ALA A 135 -5.92 8.09 4.05
N CYS A 136 -6.50 7.66 2.94
CA CYS A 136 -6.36 6.30 2.43
C CYS A 136 -6.40 6.20 0.90
N GLY A 137 -6.13 5.01 0.39
CA GLY A 137 -6.40 4.65 -0.99
C GLY A 137 -7.86 4.27 -1.23
N ALA A 138 -8.31 4.36 -2.49
CA ALA A 138 -9.66 3.94 -2.88
C ALA A 138 -9.94 2.47 -2.50
N ASP A 139 -8.93 1.61 -2.61
CA ASP A 139 -9.00 0.17 -2.30
C ASP A 139 -8.43 -0.13 -0.90
N ARG A 140 -8.82 0.66 0.09
CA ARG A 140 -8.37 0.45 1.48
C ARG A 140 -8.95 -0.82 2.10
N ARG A 141 -8.25 -1.35 3.08
CA ARG A 141 -8.80 -2.37 3.99
C ARG A 141 -9.82 -1.74 4.91
N LEU A 142 -10.89 -2.47 5.21
CA LEU A 142 -12.01 -1.96 6.02
C LEU A 142 -11.86 -2.25 7.52
N GLU A 143 -10.93 -3.10 7.92
CA GLU A 143 -10.74 -3.54 9.31
C GLU A 143 -10.56 -2.37 10.30
N LEU A 144 -9.77 -1.36 9.93
CA LEU A 144 -9.52 -0.19 10.76
C LEU A 144 -10.76 0.71 10.89
N PRO A 145 -11.40 1.18 9.79
CA PRO A 145 -12.59 2.02 9.91
C PRO A 145 -13.78 1.29 10.55
N GLU A 146 -13.97 0.00 10.27
CA GLU A 146 -15.03 -0.80 10.89
C GLU A 146 -14.83 -0.97 12.39
N ALA A 147 -13.60 -1.23 12.85
CA ALA A 147 -13.30 -1.36 14.26
C ALA A 147 -13.50 -0.03 15.02
N LEU A 148 -13.13 1.11 14.43
CA LEU A 148 -13.38 2.42 15.02
C LEU A 148 -14.88 2.76 15.05
N ALA A 149 -15.60 2.45 13.98
CA ALA A 149 -17.06 2.64 13.92
C ALA A 149 -17.79 1.77 14.95
N ALA A 150 -17.37 0.52 15.12
CA ALA A 150 -17.90 -0.39 16.13
C ALA A 150 -17.63 0.11 17.58
N ALA A 151 -16.55 0.87 17.77
CA ALA A 151 -16.24 1.55 19.03
C ALA A 151 -16.98 2.89 19.22
N GLY A 152 -17.88 3.27 18.30
CA GLY A 152 -18.69 4.48 18.38
C GLY A 152 -18.05 5.75 17.81
N HIS A 153 -16.92 5.65 17.12
CA HIS A 153 -16.26 6.81 16.51
C HIS A 153 -16.73 7.07 15.08
N GLN A 154 -16.86 8.34 14.72
CA GLN A 154 -17.18 8.75 13.35
C GLN A 154 -15.91 8.73 12.49
N VAL A 155 -15.87 7.83 11.50
CA VAL A 155 -14.73 7.73 10.57
C VAL A 155 -15.09 8.39 9.24
N HIS A 156 -14.29 9.38 8.86
CA HIS A 156 -14.40 10.12 7.60
C HIS A 156 -13.27 9.68 6.67
N PRO A 157 -13.49 8.75 5.73
CA PRO A 157 -12.49 8.39 4.76
C PRO A 157 -12.22 9.57 3.82
N LEU A 158 -10.92 9.83 3.57
CA LEU A 158 -10.45 10.77 2.58
C LEU A 158 -9.56 10.02 1.60
N ILE A 159 -10.05 9.84 0.38
CA ILE A 159 -9.34 9.11 -0.65
C ILE A 159 -8.31 10.03 -1.32
N VAL A 160 -7.04 9.78 -1.10
CA VAL A 160 -5.93 10.60 -1.63
C VAL A 160 -5.14 9.91 -2.74
N TYR A 161 -5.40 8.63 -3.02
CA TYR A 161 -4.83 7.89 -4.16
C TYR A 161 -5.67 6.69 -4.55
N ALA A 162 -5.45 6.18 -5.75
CA ALA A 162 -5.98 4.91 -6.21
C ALA A 162 -4.89 4.06 -6.86
N MET A 163 -5.00 2.74 -6.76
CA MET A 163 -4.19 1.81 -7.55
C MET A 163 -5.02 1.40 -8.77
N ARG A 164 -4.56 1.76 -9.97
CA ARG A 164 -5.25 1.46 -11.23
C ARG A 164 -4.44 0.48 -12.08
N PRO A 165 -5.10 -0.33 -12.93
CA PRO A 165 -4.40 -1.13 -13.93
C PRO A 165 -3.49 -0.24 -14.79
N THR A 166 -2.28 -0.69 -15.04
CA THR A 166 -1.40 -0.04 -16.01
C THR A 166 -1.85 -0.44 -17.42
N PRO A 167 -2.12 0.51 -18.32
CA PRO A 167 -2.41 0.18 -19.70
C PRO A 167 -1.30 -0.69 -20.33
N ALA A 168 -1.67 -1.64 -21.18
CA ALA A 168 -0.69 -2.52 -21.82
C ALA A 168 0.39 -1.76 -22.62
N THR A 169 0.03 -0.61 -23.19
CA THR A 169 0.95 0.30 -23.89
C THR A 169 2.02 0.93 -23.00
N ASP A 170 1.76 1.04 -21.70
CA ASP A 170 2.64 1.69 -20.73
C ASP A 170 3.51 0.65 -19.97
N LEU A 171 3.25 -0.64 -20.18
CA LEU A 171 4.05 -1.69 -19.59
C LEU A 171 5.40 -1.81 -20.31
N PRO A 172 6.51 -1.98 -19.57
CA PRO A 172 7.80 -2.21 -20.20
C PRO A 172 7.80 -3.56 -20.95
N PRO A 173 8.61 -3.72 -21.99
CA PRO A 173 8.75 -5.01 -22.65
C PRO A 173 9.27 -6.06 -21.68
N LEU A 174 8.77 -7.29 -21.77
CA LEU A 174 9.21 -8.39 -20.93
C LEU A 174 10.72 -8.64 -21.04
N GLY A 175 11.27 -8.47 -22.25
CA GLY A 175 12.69 -8.70 -22.54
C GLY A 175 13.07 -10.18 -22.46
N SER A 176 14.34 -10.48 -22.65
CA SER A 176 14.94 -11.83 -22.55
C SER A 176 15.65 -12.05 -21.21
N GLY A 177 16.02 -13.30 -20.92
CA GLY A 177 16.80 -13.64 -19.74
C GLY A 177 16.05 -13.55 -18.42
N LEU A 178 14.73 -13.72 -18.44
CA LEU A 178 13.93 -13.83 -17.22
C LEU A 178 14.17 -15.20 -16.58
N ALA A 179 14.39 -15.22 -15.27
CA ALA A 179 14.64 -16.41 -14.48
C ALA A 179 13.43 -16.79 -13.59
N ALA A 180 12.70 -15.79 -13.12
CA ALA A 180 11.52 -16.01 -12.26
C ALA A 180 10.54 -14.83 -12.37
N VAL A 181 9.33 -15.04 -11.86
CA VAL A 181 8.29 -14.01 -11.73
C VAL A 181 7.89 -13.87 -10.26
N VAL A 182 7.83 -12.64 -9.75
CA VAL A 182 7.33 -12.33 -8.40
C VAL A 182 5.99 -11.61 -8.50
N LEU A 183 4.95 -12.27 -8.00
CA LEU A 183 3.59 -11.75 -7.85
C LEU A 183 3.47 -11.12 -6.46
N THR A 184 3.16 -9.84 -6.39
CA THR A 184 3.28 -9.07 -5.14
C THR A 184 1.95 -8.83 -4.42
N SER A 185 0.83 -9.08 -5.09
CA SER A 185 -0.51 -8.98 -4.49
C SER A 185 -1.54 -9.79 -5.28
N PRO A 186 -2.66 -10.20 -4.65
CA PRO A 186 -3.75 -10.87 -5.35
C PRO A 186 -4.29 -10.09 -6.55
N ARG A 187 -4.39 -8.76 -6.43
CA ARG A 187 -4.88 -7.88 -7.50
C ARG A 187 -3.95 -7.80 -8.71
N ALA A 188 -2.66 -8.01 -8.53
CA ALA A 188 -1.70 -7.99 -9.62
C ALA A 188 -1.79 -9.22 -10.51
N ILE A 189 -2.33 -10.35 -10.03
CA ILE A 189 -2.31 -11.63 -10.74
C ILE A 189 -3.13 -11.61 -12.03
N PRO A 190 -4.43 -11.24 -12.03
CA PRO A 190 -5.20 -11.20 -13.26
C PRO A 190 -4.63 -10.20 -14.28
N LEU A 191 -4.13 -9.05 -13.81
CA LEU A 191 -3.51 -8.05 -14.66
C LEU A 191 -2.18 -8.53 -15.27
N TYR A 192 -1.40 -9.28 -14.49
CA TYR A 192 -0.20 -9.94 -15.02
C TYR A 192 -0.57 -10.95 -16.09
N LEU A 193 -1.55 -11.82 -15.86
CA LEU A 193 -2.01 -12.78 -16.86
C LEU A 193 -2.46 -12.09 -18.15
N GLU A 194 -3.28 -11.07 -18.04
CA GLU A 194 -3.73 -10.28 -19.19
C GLU A 194 -2.53 -9.70 -19.96
N ALA A 195 -1.58 -9.10 -19.26
CA ALA A 195 -0.40 -8.48 -19.85
C ALA A 195 0.56 -9.46 -20.56
N VAL A 196 0.55 -10.74 -20.16
CA VAL A 196 1.41 -11.78 -20.77
C VAL A 196 0.66 -12.71 -21.72
N GLY A 197 -0.55 -12.34 -22.17
CA GLY A 197 -1.32 -13.08 -23.17
C GLY A 197 -2.23 -14.18 -22.62
N GLY A 198 -2.69 -14.05 -21.37
CA GLY A 198 -3.70 -14.91 -20.75
C GLY A 198 -3.15 -16.21 -20.13
N ARG A 199 -1.86 -16.49 -20.25
CA ARG A 199 -1.20 -17.66 -19.66
C ARG A 199 0.06 -17.22 -18.91
N PRO A 200 0.36 -17.85 -17.75
CA PRO A 200 1.58 -17.51 -17.02
C PRO A 200 2.81 -17.84 -17.85
N LEU A 201 3.85 -17.03 -17.73
CA LEU A 201 5.14 -17.33 -18.35
C LEU A 201 5.64 -18.71 -17.87
N PRO A 202 6.35 -19.48 -18.72
CA PRO A 202 6.88 -20.81 -18.36
C PRO A 202 8.12 -20.69 -17.47
N LEU A 203 7.96 -20.02 -16.33
CA LEU A 203 9.00 -19.70 -15.36
C LEU A 203 8.51 -20.04 -13.95
N GLN A 204 9.45 -20.16 -13.00
CA GLN A 204 9.08 -20.28 -11.59
C GLN A 204 8.40 -19.00 -11.12
N HIS A 205 7.19 -19.13 -10.57
CA HIS A 205 6.46 -18.04 -9.94
C HIS A 205 6.65 -18.04 -8.43
N TRP A 206 6.77 -16.85 -7.87
CA TRP A 206 6.85 -16.59 -6.45
C TRP A 206 5.77 -15.60 -6.03
N ALA A 207 5.14 -15.85 -4.91
CA ALA A 207 4.24 -14.91 -4.24
C ALA A 207 4.97 -14.27 -3.05
N LEU A 208 4.75 -12.99 -2.80
CA LEU A 208 5.33 -12.32 -1.64
C LEU A 208 4.78 -12.89 -0.31
N GLY A 209 3.60 -13.47 -0.31
CA GLY A 209 3.00 -14.05 0.88
C GLY A 209 1.84 -15.01 0.59
N PRO A 210 1.30 -15.67 1.65
CA PRO A 210 0.34 -16.75 1.53
C PRO A 210 -0.97 -16.35 0.83
N THR A 211 -1.49 -15.16 1.08
CA THR A 211 -2.71 -14.65 0.42
C THR A 211 -2.53 -14.54 -1.09
N THR A 212 -1.37 -14.04 -1.52
CA THR A 212 -1.05 -13.93 -2.96
C THR A 212 -0.86 -15.32 -3.58
N ARG A 213 -0.21 -16.26 -2.86
CA ARG A 213 -0.06 -17.63 -3.31
C ARG A 213 -1.40 -18.33 -3.50
N ALA A 214 -2.30 -18.19 -2.53
CA ALA A 214 -3.66 -18.77 -2.62
C ALA A 214 -4.43 -18.21 -3.83
N ALA A 215 -4.34 -16.89 -4.07
CA ALA A 215 -4.96 -16.26 -5.22
C ALA A 215 -4.34 -16.69 -6.56
N ALA A 216 -3.03 -16.94 -6.61
CA ALA A 216 -2.35 -17.49 -7.79
C ALA A 216 -2.82 -18.92 -8.09
N ALA A 217 -2.88 -19.77 -7.08
CA ALA A 217 -3.37 -21.14 -7.21
C ALA A 217 -4.81 -21.21 -7.72
N ALA A 218 -5.69 -20.32 -7.24
CA ALA A 218 -7.07 -20.20 -7.73
C ALA A 218 -7.18 -19.88 -9.22
N LEU A 219 -6.14 -19.27 -9.80
CA LEU A 219 -6.03 -18.95 -11.23
C LEU A 219 -5.11 -19.94 -11.99
N GLY A 220 -4.80 -21.10 -11.40
CA GLY A 220 -4.01 -22.15 -12.02
C GLY A 220 -2.51 -21.85 -12.14
N ILE A 221 -1.98 -20.90 -11.37
CA ILE A 221 -0.55 -20.59 -11.34
C ILE A 221 0.10 -21.34 -10.18
N ASP A 222 1.01 -22.28 -10.48
CA ASP A 222 1.88 -22.86 -9.46
C ASP A 222 2.87 -21.83 -8.96
N CYS A 223 2.78 -21.51 -7.66
CA CYS A 223 3.47 -20.37 -7.08
C CYS A 223 4.07 -20.73 -5.73
N ARG A 224 5.38 -20.57 -5.57
CA ARG A 224 6.06 -20.67 -4.28
C ARG A 224 5.84 -19.42 -3.44
N ALA A 225 6.04 -19.53 -2.14
CA ALA A 225 6.07 -18.39 -1.24
C ALA A 225 7.15 -18.60 -0.17
N PRO A 226 7.81 -17.54 0.30
CA PRO A 226 8.78 -17.64 1.38
C PRO A 226 8.09 -17.99 2.70
N ALA A 227 8.88 -18.48 3.66
CA ALA A 227 8.38 -18.84 5.00
C ALA A 227 7.78 -17.63 5.74
N SER A 228 8.33 -16.43 5.53
CA SER A 228 7.80 -15.18 6.04
C SER A 228 7.46 -14.22 4.88
N PRO A 229 6.36 -13.47 4.94
CA PRO A 229 5.94 -12.59 3.85
C PRO A 229 6.73 -11.26 3.84
N THR A 230 8.06 -11.36 3.85
CA THR A 230 9.00 -10.24 3.82
C THR A 230 9.82 -10.27 2.54
N VAL A 231 10.30 -9.10 2.12
CA VAL A 231 11.18 -8.96 0.95
C VAL A 231 12.51 -9.70 1.20
N GLN A 232 13.03 -9.66 2.43
CA GLN A 232 14.24 -10.36 2.84
C GLN A 232 14.10 -11.88 2.66
N SER A 233 13.03 -12.48 3.21
CA SER A 233 12.80 -13.94 3.09
C SER A 233 12.58 -14.38 1.64
N LEU A 234 11.92 -13.56 0.83
CA LEU A 234 11.75 -13.81 -0.60
C LEU A 234 13.10 -13.78 -1.33
N ALA A 235 13.97 -12.80 -1.04
CA ALA A 235 15.30 -12.70 -1.65
C ALA A 235 16.16 -13.90 -1.31
N GLU A 236 16.15 -14.37 -0.06
CA GLU A 236 16.88 -15.56 0.38
C GLU A 236 16.46 -16.81 -0.39
N GLU A 237 15.18 -17.01 -0.60
CA GLU A 237 14.65 -18.14 -1.37
C GLU A 237 15.02 -18.05 -2.86
N LEU A 238 14.92 -16.86 -3.46
CA LEU A 238 15.32 -16.62 -4.86
C LEU A 238 16.81 -16.88 -5.08
N CYS A 239 17.66 -16.57 -4.10
CA CYS A 239 19.11 -16.83 -4.19
C CYS A 239 19.47 -18.32 -4.06
N ARG A 240 18.61 -19.15 -3.43
CA ARG A 240 18.84 -20.60 -3.26
C ARG A 240 18.43 -21.42 -4.49
N THR A 241 17.67 -20.85 -5.40
CA THR A 241 17.12 -21.52 -6.58
C THR A 241 18.02 -21.29 -7.80
#